data_5ab99812d00a13e0d5ee40c408b39cdc
#
_entry.id   5ab99812d00a13e0d5ee40c408b39cdc
#
_cell.length_a   1.000
_cell.length_b   1.000
_cell.length_c   1.000
_cell.angle_alpha   90.00
_cell.angle_beta   90.00
_cell.angle_gamma   90.00
#
_symmetry.space_group_name_H-M   'P 1'
#
loop_
_entity.id
_entity.type
_entity.pdbx_description
1 polymer ?
#
loop_
_entity_poly.entity_id
_entity_poly.type
_entity_poly.pdbx_seq_one_letter_code
_entity_poly.pdbx_strand_id
1 'polypeptide(L)'
;MLAKVRMTFILLAVFVLVLLSLLLRLVFTLLPKHLFLRFNVRFVIHPFSRLLMRIVGVKLVVHGKIPASRHLIVSNHQGILDSLLHMAISPCMVISNALIRNMKVIGGVMELLGFVFVDRSRRKSIVELLQPATSMMTQSKVNMGFFPEGKSGDGIELLPFHSPFFKIAIDSNAGIQPLAFRWTHANGHAVSPAQRMTFTYLVKHGSIVQHLSNLLGLRQKVLVVKVLKPISAQEIAEKNWTRKEVSQRSEDLIREALADNTGW
;
A
#
# COMPACT_ATOMS: atom_id res chain seq x y z
N MET A 1 -5.05 -8.96 26.48
CA MET A 1 -4.57 -10.31 26.11
C MET A 1 -4.48 -10.50 24.59
N LEU A 2 -5.56 -10.35 23.82
CA LEU A 2 -5.58 -10.58 22.37
C LEU A 2 -4.52 -9.78 21.57
N ALA A 3 -4.34 -8.48 21.88
CA ALA A 3 -3.32 -7.65 21.22
C ALA A 3 -1.90 -8.19 21.41
N LYS A 4 -1.55 -8.65 22.62
CA LYS A 4 -0.25 -9.26 22.91
C LYS A 4 -0.04 -10.55 22.11
N VAL A 5 -1.05 -11.44 22.10
CA VAL A 5 -1.00 -12.70 21.34
C VAL A 5 -0.79 -12.42 19.85
N ARG A 6 -1.57 -11.51 19.25
CA ARG A 6 -1.40 -11.13 17.85
C ARG A 6 -0.04 -10.50 17.58
N MET A 7 0.45 -9.65 18.47
CA MET A 7 1.78 -9.07 18.33
C MET A 7 2.86 -10.15 18.30
N THR A 8 2.78 -11.17 19.15
CA THR A 8 3.71 -12.31 19.14
C THR A 8 3.66 -13.06 17.81
N PHE A 9 2.45 -13.35 17.29
CA PHE A 9 2.31 -14.00 15.98
C PHE A 9 2.83 -13.12 14.82
N ILE A 10 2.63 -11.81 14.89
CA ILE A 10 3.17 -10.87 13.89
C ILE A 10 4.70 -10.90 13.92
N LEU A 11 5.31 -10.82 15.11
CA LEU A 11 6.77 -10.86 15.25
C LEU A 11 7.36 -12.17 14.74
N LEU A 12 6.74 -13.31 15.10
CA LEU A 12 7.14 -14.63 14.59
C LEU A 12 7.00 -14.70 13.06
N ALA A 13 5.88 -14.26 12.51
CA ALA A 13 5.64 -14.25 11.08
C ALA A 13 6.65 -13.34 10.35
N VAL A 14 6.95 -12.15 10.88
CA VAL A 14 7.99 -11.26 10.32
C VAL A 14 9.36 -11.91 10.38
N PHE A 15 9.70 -12.59 11.47
CA PHE A 15 10.96 -13.33 11.59
C PHE A 15 11.08 -14.41 10.50
N VAL A 16 10.04 -15.23 10.31
CA VAL A 16 10.00 -16.25 9.25
C VAL A 16 10.12 -15.61 7.86
N LEU A 17 9.44 -14.48 7.63
CA LEU A 17 9.54 -13.74 6.37
C LEU A 17 10.97 -13.26 6.09
N VAL A 18 11.64 -12.73 7.11
CA VAL A 18 13.04 -12.26 6.99
C VAL A 18 13.96 -13.43 6.64
N LEU A 19 13.84 -14.56 7.36
CA LEU A 19 14.64 -15.76 7.08
C LEU A 19 14.40 -16.27 5.65
N LEU A 20 13.15 -16.39 5.24
CA LEU A 20 12.80 -16.83 3.89
C LEU A 20 13.35 -15.89 2.82
N SER A 21 13.24 -14.58 3.03
CA SER A 21 13.76 -13.57 2.09
C SER A 21 15.31 -13.60 2.01
N LEU A 22 15.98 -13.86 3.13
CA LEU A 22 17.44 -14.04 3.15
C LEU A 22 17.87 -15.30 2.39
N LEU A 23 17.19 -16.42 2.62
CA LEU A 23 17.44 -17.68 1.91
C LEU A 23 17.22 -17.53 0.40
N LEU A 24 16.10 -16.90 0.01
CA LEU A 24 15.83 -16.62 -1.39
C LEU A 24 16.88 -15.69 -1.99
N ARG A 25 17.32 -14.67 -1.27
CA ARG A 25 18.37 -13.78 -1.73
C ARG A 25 19.69 -14.53 -1.98
N LEU A 26 20.00 -15.50 -1.11
CA LEU A 26 21.16 -16.37 -1.30
C LEU A 26 21.03 -17.23 -2.56
N VAL A 27 19.87 -17.86 -2.77
CA VAL A 27 19.60 -18.68 -3.99
C VAL A 27 19.66 -17.81 -5.25
N PHE A 28 19.18 -16.56 -5.18
CA PHE A 28 19.15 -15.63 -6.31
C PHE A 28 20.43 -14.79 -6.45
N THR A 29 21.53 -15.10 -5.74
CA THR A 29 22.78 -14.32 -5.83
C THR A 29 23.36 -14.31 -7.23
N LEU A 30 23.20 -15.39 -7.99
CA LEU A 30 23.69 -15.55 -9.36
C LEU A 30 22.68 -15.06 -10.41
N LEU A 31 21.48 -14.64 -10.01
CA LEU A 31 20.44 -14.19 -10.92
C LEU A 31 20.28 -12.67 -10.89
N PRO A 32 19.80 -12.06 -11.98
CA PRO A 32 19.52 -10.64 -12.01
C PRO A 32 18.55 -10.21 -10.90
N LYS A 33 18.85 -9.09 -10.23
CA LYS A 33 18.08 -8.55 -9.10
C LYS A 33 16.58 -8.39 -9.41
N HIS A 34 16.22 -8.09 -10.64
CA HIS A 34 14.82 -7.91 -11.05
C HIS A 34 14.03 -9.23 -10.99
N LEU A 35 14.65 -10.38 -11.24
CA LEU A 35 14.00 -11.69 -11.11
C LEU A 35 13.73 -12.03 -9.65
N PHE A 36 14.71 -11.79 -8.77
CA PHE A 36 14.53 -11.93 -7.32
C PHE A 36 13.33 -11.08 -6.84
N LEU A 37 13.29 -9.79 -7.18
CA LEU A 37 12.22 -8.89 -6.76
C LEU A 37 10.84 -9.37 -7.25
N ARG A 38 10.75 -9.79 -8.50
CA ARG A 38 9.50 -10.30 -9.08
C ARG A 38 9.01 -11.56 -8.34
N PHE A 39 9.93 -12.50 -8.09
CA PHE A 39 9.63 -13.73 -7.36
C PHE A 39 9.22 -13.41 -5.91
N ASN A 40 10.03 -12.61 -5.21
CA ASN A 40 9.82 -12.27 -3.81
C ASN A 40 8.46 -11.56 -3.60
N VAL A 41 8.11 -10.59 -4.45
CA VAL A 41 6.83 -9.89 -4.35
C VAL A 41 5.65 -10.84 -4.56
N ARG A 42 5.72 -11.72 -5.56
CA ARG A 42 4.60 -12.59 -5.93
C ARG A 42 4.41 -13.76 -4.96
N PHE A 43 5.50 -14.42 -4.54
CA PHE A 43 5.44 -15.68 -3.82
C PHE A 43 5.76 -15.56 -2.33
N VAL A 44 6.30 -14.43 -1.88
CA VAL A 44 6.62 -14.21 -0.47
C VAL A 44 5.81 -13.06 0.09
N ILE A 45 5.99 -11.84 -0.42
CA ILE A 45 5.39 -10.63 0.18
C ILE A 45 3.87 -10.65 0.06
N HIS A 46 3.32 -10.95 -1.11
CA HIS A 46 1.87 -10.98 -1.32
C HIS A 46 1.15 -12.00 -0.42
N PRO A 47 1.49 -13.31 -0.40
CA PRO A 47 0.83 -14.28 0.47
C PRO A 47 1.07 -13.97 1.95
N PHE A 48 2.26 -13.50 2.31
CA PHE A 48 2.58 -13.10 3.66
C PHE A 48 1.73 -11.90 4.13
N SER A 49 1.52 -10.91 3.28
CA SER A 49 0.66 -9.76 3.58
C SER A 49 -0.79 -10.20 3.84
N ARG A 50 -1.29 -11.18 3.10
CA ARG A 50 -2.60 -11.80 3.35
C ARG A 50 -2.64 -12.53 4.69
N LEU A 51 -1.58 -13.24 5.03
CA LEU A 51 -1.46 -13.90 6.34
C LEU A 51 -1.47 -12.88 7.47
N LEU A 52 -0.69 -11.80 7.36
CA LEU A 52 -0.67 -10.73 8.36
C LEU A 52 -2.04 -10.07 8.53
N MET A 53 -2.77 -9.79 7.44
CA MET A 53 -4.13 -9.25 7.53
C MET A 53 -5.05 -10.18 8.34
N ARG A 54 -4.93 -11.50 8.15
CA ARG A 54 -5.69 -12.50 8.94
C ARG A 54 -5.27 -12.51 10.41
N ILE A 55 -3.96 -12.49 10.72
CA ILE A 55 -3.44 -12.45 12.10
C ILE A 55 -3.94 -11.18 12.81
N VAL A 56 -3.92 -10.05 12.13
CA VAL A 56 -4.47 -8.78 12.63
C VAL A 56 -5.98 -8.87 12.86
N GLY A 57 -6.66 -9.85 12.26
CA GLY A 57 -8.11 -10.04 12.37
C GLY A 57 -8.90 -9.21 11.37
N VAL A 58 -8.31 -8.93 10.20
CA VAL A 58 -8.99 -8.23 9.10
C VAL A 58 -9.62 -9.23 8.16
N LYS A 59 -10.94 -9.13 8.00
CA LYS A 59 -11.69 -9.74 6.90
C LYS A 59 -11.67 -8.76 5.74
N LEU A 60 -10.96 -9.14 4.69
CA LEU A 60 -10.85 -8.35 3.47
C LEU A 60 -11.95 -8.77 2.48
N VAL A 61 -12.77 -7.81 2.07
CA VAL A 61 -13.81 -7.98 1.04
C VAL A 61 -13.41 -7.12 -0.16
N VAL A 62 -13.21 -7.74 -1.31
CA VAL A 62 -12.73 -7.04 -2.52
C VAL A 62 -13.80 -7.15 -3.61
N HIS A 63 -14.32 -6.03 -4.04
CA HIS A 63 -15.23 -5.92 -5.17
C HIS A 63 -14.46 -5.53 -6.44
N GLY A 64 -14.46 -6.41 -7.43
CA GLY A 64 -13.70 -6.27 -8.67
C GLY A 64 -12.39 -7.05 -8.68
N LYS A 65 -11.63 -6.91 -9.76
CA LYS A 65 -10.33 -7.58 -9.98
C LYS A 65 -9.30 -6.59 -10.49
N ILE A 66 -8.10 -6.63 -9.91
CA ILE A 66 -6.97 -5.87 -10.42
C ILE A 66 -6.47 -6.55 -11.69
N PRO A 67 -6.31 -5.81 -12.80
CA PRO A 67 -5.79 -6.37 -14.05
C PRO A 67 -4.40 -7.00 -13.88
N ALA A 68 -4.10 -8.00 -14.71
CA ALA A 68 -2.80 -8.68 -14.70
C ALA A 68 -1.64 -7.81 -15.23
N SER A 69 -1.96 -6.75 -15.99
CA SER A 69 -0.98 -5.81 -16.53
C SER A 69 -0.34 -4.96 -15.42
N ARG A 70 0.80 -4.34 -15.74
CA ARG A 70 1.49 -3.46 -14.78
C ARG A 70 0.67 -2.22 -14.48
N HIS A 71 0.51 -1.96 -13.19
CA HIS A 71 -0.23 -0.79 -12.71
C HIS A 71 0.47 -0.12 -11.53
N LEU A 72 0.36 1.20 -11.50
CA LEU A 72 0.56 2.00 -10.32
C LEU A 72 -0.76 1.98 -9.53
N ILE A 73 -0.77 1.34 -8.38
CA ILE A 73 -1.95 1.18 -7.53
C ILE A 73 -2.04 2.39 -6.61
N VAL A 74 -3.18 3.07 -6.65
CA VAL A 74 -3.42 4.28 -5.85
C VAL A 74 -4.72 4.16 -5.08
N SER A 75 -4.76 4.68 -3.86
CA SER A 75 -5.96 4.66 -3.03
C SER A 75 -6.00 5.81 -2.03
N ASN A 76 -7.13 5.99 -1.38
CA ASN A 76 -7.22 6.77 -0.16
C ASN A 76 -6.32 6.18 0.94
N HIS A 77 -5.92 7.02 1.93
CA HIS A 77 -4.97 6.66 2.98
C HIS A 77 -5.54 6.96 4.36
N GLN A 78 -5.71 5.93 5.18
CA GLN A 78 -6.30 6.06 6.52
C GLN A 78 -5.31 5.69 7.63
N GLY A 79 -4.38 4.76 7.38
CA GLY A 79 -3.49 4.33 8.44
C GLY A 79 -2.43 3.31 8.08
N ILE A 80 -1.87 2.71 9.12
CA ILE A 80 -0.67 1.87 9.03
C ILE A 80 -0.92 0.59 8.20
N LEU A 81 -2.15 0.06 8.24
CA LEU A 81 -2.48 -1.20 7.54
C LEU A 81 -2.64 -1.04 6.03
N ASP A 82 -2.71 0.19 5.52
CA ASP A 82 -3.02 0.44 4.11
C ASP A 82 -1.93 -0.08 3.17
N SER A 83 -0.66 0.05 3.57
CA SER A 83 0.45 -0.53 2.80
C SER A 83 0.35 -2.06 2.73
N LEU A 84 -0.02 -2.68 3.86
CA LEU A 84 -0.25 -4.12 3.92
C LEU A 84 -1.46 -4.52 3.08
N LEU A 85 -2.51 -3.67 3.03
CA LEU A 85 -3.68 -3.85 2.19
C LEU A 85 -3.29 -3.93 0.70
N HIS A 86 -2.56 -2.95 0.18
CA HIS A 86 -2.12 -2.96 -1.23
C HIS A 86 -1.39 -4.26 -1.57
N MET A 87 -0.44 -4.67 -0.73
CA MET A 87 0.31 -5.91 -0.93
C MET A 87 -0.53 -7.17 -0.75
N ALA A 88 -1.60 -7.13 0.06
CA ALA A 88 -2.49 -8.27 0.27
C ALA A 88 -3.50 -8.49 -0.88
N ILE A 89 -3.89 -7.44 -1.59
CA ILE A 89 -4.84 -7.52 -2.69
C ILE A 89 -4.18 -7.71 -4.06
N SER A 90 -2.92 -7.30 -4.21
CA SER A 90 -2.15 -7.46 -5.44
C SER A 90 -0.68 -7.70 -5.14
N PRO A 91 0.02 -8.54 -5.93
CA PRO A 91 1.46 -8.61 -5.89
C PRO A 91 2.07 -7.26 -6.28
N CYS A 92 2.33 -6.41 -5.29
CA CYS A 92 2.91 -5.08 -5.49
C CYS A 92 3.92 -4.75 -4.39
N MET A 93 4.74 -3.74 -4.65
CA MET A 93 5.59 -3.10 -3.66
C MET A 93 5.05 -1.70 -3.37
N VAL A 94 5.12 -1.26 -2.12
CA VAL A 94 4.61 0.05 -1.73
C VAL A 94 5.76 1.05 -1.58
N ILE A 95 5.56 2.25 -2.09
CA ILE A 95 6.48 3.36 -1.91
C ILE A 95 6.32 3.90 -0.49
N SER A 96 7.40 3.89 0.27
CA SER A 96 7.43 4.30 1.67
C SER A 96 8.21 5.60 1.88
N ASN A 97 7.93 6.26 3.00
CA ASN A 97 8.69 7.45 3.40
C ASN A 97 10.08 7.04 3.92
N ALA A 98 11.11 7.80 3.54
CA ALA A 98 12.48 7.58 4.01
C ALA A 98 12.64 7.68 5.54
N LEU A 99 11.74 8.37 6.24
CA LEU A 99 11.73 8.39 7.70
C LEU A 99 11.58 6.99 8.31
N ILE A 100 10.81 6.11 7.66
CA ILE A 100 10.64 4.71 8.11
C ILE A 100 11.93 3.91 7.92
N ARG A 101 12.72 4.21 6.89
CA ARG A 101 14.04 3.61 6.66
C ARG A 101 14.98 3.81 7.85
N ASN A 102 14.88 4.97 8.53
CA ASN A 102 15.74 5.30 9.67
C ASN A 102 15.36 4.55 10.96
N MET A 103 14.24 3.84 10.97
CA MET A 103 13.85 2.97 12.09
C MET A 103 14.70 1.67 12.01
N LYS A 104 15.69 1.54 12.90
CA LYS A 104 16.76 0.52 12.82
C LYS A 104 16.29 -0.90 12.42
N VAL A 105 15.29 -1.45 13.08
CA VAL A 105 14.81 -2.81 12.80
C VAL A 105 13.84 -2.81 11.61
N ILE A 106 12.81 -1.97 11.66
CA ILE A 106 11.74 -1.92 10.64
C ILE A 106 12.31 -1.51 9.28
N GLY A 107 13.13 -0.45 9.26
CA GLY A 107 13.77 0.03 8.04
C GLY A 107 14.67 -1.02 7.39
N GLY A 108 15.49 -1.71 8.18
CA GLY A 108 16.35 -2.79 7.70
C GLY A 108 15.57 -3.98 7.11
N VAL A 109 14.49 -4.41 7.78
CA VAL A 109 13.60 -5.46 7.26
C VAL A 109 12.95 -5.02 5.94
N MET A 110 12.40 -3.81 5.88
CA MET A 110 11.76 -3.31 4.66
C MET A 110 12.77 -3.17 3.51
N GLU A 111 14.00 -2.73 3.79
CA GLU A 111 15.07 -2.63 2.79
C GLU A 111 15.46 -4.01 2.26
N LEU A 112 15.59 -5.00 3.14
CA LEU A 112 15.82 -6.40 2.77
C LEU A 112 14.72 -6.95 1.86
N LEU A 113 13.48 -6.63 2.16
CA LEU A 113 12.30 -7.03 1.38
C LEU A 113 12.20 -6.30 0.02
N GLY A 114 12.98 -5.25 -0.20
CA GLY A 114 13.03 -4.50 -1.46
C GLY A 114 12.08 -3.31 -1.52
N PHE A 115 11.64 -2.78 -0.38
CA PHE A 115 10.83 -1.56 -0.37
C PHE A 115 11.57 -0.37 -0.97
N VAL A 116 10.83 0.47 -1.69
CA VAL A 116 11.35 1.74 -2.23
C VAL A 116 11.05 2.86 -1.24
N PHE A 117 12.12 3.51 -0.79
CA PHE A 117 12.01 4.66 0.11
C PHE A 117 12.21 5.96 -0.65
N VAL A 118 11.32 6.91 -0.42
CA VAL A 118 11.37 8.23 -1.05
C VAL A 118 11.54 9.29 0.03
N ASP A 119 12.63 10.04 -0.07
CA ASP A 119 12.94 11.17 0.81
C ASP A 119 12.45 12.48 0.18
N ARG A 120 11.29 12.94 0.63
CA ARG A 120 10.65 14.16 0.14
C ARG A 120 11.31 15.45 0.67
N SER A 121 12.18 15.35 1.68
CA SER A 121 12.86 16.51 2.28
C SER A 121 14.08 16.94 1.48
N ARG A 122 14.63 16.04 0.66
CA ARG A 122 15.82 16.33 -0.15
C ARG A 122 15.46 17.18 -1.37
N ARG A 123 16.29 18.20 -1.66
CA ARG A 123 16.22 19.02 -2.87
C ARG A 123 16.74 18.27 -4.10
N LYS A 124 16.14 17.13 -4.40
CA LYS A 124 16.39 16.37 -5.63
C LYS A 124 15.34 16.71 -6.67
N SER A 125 15.70 16.57 -7.95
CA SER A 125 14.72 16.64 -9.01
C SER A 125 13.67 15.53 -8.80
N ILE A 126 12.42 15.76 -9.21
CA ILE A 126 11.35 14.76 -9.10
C ILE A 126 11.72 13.46 -9.84
N VAL A 127 12.46 13.57 -10.93
CA VAL A 127 12.92 12.42 -11.72
C VAL A 127 13.88 11.54 -10.92
N GLU A 128 14.89 12.14 -10.28
CA GLU A 128 15.85 11.41 -9.43
C GLU A 128 15.17 10.77 -8.23
N LEU A 129 14.18 11.47 -7.67
CA LEU A 129 13.43 10.99 -6.51
C LEU A 129 12.61 9.73 -6.84
N LEU A 130 12.01 9.67 -8.03
CA LEU A 130 11.11 8.60 -8.45
C LEU A 130 11.81 7.48 -9.23
N GLN A 131 13.04 7.71 -9.66
CA GLN A 131 13.80 6.78 -10.49
C GLN A 131 13.86 5.33 -9.91
N PRO A 132 14.07 5.10 -8.61
CA PRO A 132 14.07 3.74 -8.05
C PRO A 132 12.73 3.01 -8.24
N ALA A 133 11.60 3.71 -8.05
CA ALA A 133 10.27 3.13 -8.25
C ALA A 133 9.98 2.87 -9.73
N THR A 134 10.32 3.82 -10.60
CA THR A 134 10.19 3.69 -12.06
C THR A 134 11.02 2.51 -12.57
N SER A 135 12.28 2.38 -12.13
CA SER A 135 13.14 1.24 -12.50
C SER A 135 12.58 -0.09 -12.01
N MET A 136 12.02 -0.15 -10.80
CA MET A 136 11.40 -1.36 -10.29
C MET A 136 10.19 -1.77 -11.16
N MET A 137 9.32 -0.85 -11.51
CA MET A 137 8.19 -1.13 -12.40
C MET A 137 8.63 -1.59 -13.78
N THR A 138 9.64 -0.95 -14.35
CA THR A 138 10.09 -1.22 -15.73
C THR A 138 10.86 -2.54 -15.83
N GLN A 139 11.85 -2.74 -14.95
CA GLN A 139 12.77 -3.88 -15.02
C GLN A 139 12.19 -5.13 -14.36
N SER A 140 11.63 -4.99 -13.14
CA SER A 140 11.10 -6.14 -12.40
C SER A 140 9.66 -6.48 -12.77
N LYS A 141 8.98 -5.63 -13.54
CA LYS A 141 7.56 -5.79 -13.93
C LYS A 141 6.64 -6.02 -12.71
N VAL A 142 6.97 -5.38 -11.60
CA VAL A 142 6.21 -5.43 -10.34
C VAL A 142 5.29 -4.23 -10.27
N ASN A 143 4.07 -4.42 -9.80
CA ASN A 143 3.18 -3.32 -9.50
C ASN A 143 3.75 -2.48 -8.33
N MET A 144 3.49 -1.17 -8.38
CA MET A 144 3.85 -0.27 -7.28
C MET A 144 2.59 0.32 -6.68
N GLY A 145 2.56 0.43 -5.36
CA GLY A 145 1.48 1.08 -4.63
C GLY A 145 1.95 2.38 -3.97
N PHE A 146 1.11 3.38 -3.93
CA PHE A 146 1.35 4.58 -3.13
C PHE A 146 0.04 5.26 -2.75
N PHE A 147 0.14 6.18 -1.79
CA PHE A 147 -0.99 6.97 -1.28
C PHE A 147 -0.79 8.43 -1.72
N PRO A 148 -1.57 8.90 -2.72
CA PRO A 148 -1.36 10.22 -3.32
C PRO A 148 -1.72 11.37 -2.38
N GLU A 149 -2.49 11.14 -1.33
CA GLU A 149 -2.77 12.11 -0.26
C GLU A 149 -1.50 12.53 0.50
N GLY A 150 -0.44 11.72 0.46
CA GLY A 150 0.85 12.02 1.07
C GLY A 150 0.91 11.92 2.60
N LYS A 151 -0.22 11.82 3.26
CA LYS A 151 -0.41 11.59 4.71
C LYS A 151 -1.72 10.85 4.94
N SER A 152 -1.85 10.21 6.09
CA SER A 152 -3.13 9.61 6.48
C SER A 152 -4.19 10.69 6.71
N GLY A 153 -5.37 10.50 6.14
CA GLY A 153 -6.57 11.28 6.41
C GLY A 153 -7.30 10.82 7.67
N ASP A 154 -8.41 11.44 7.98
CA ASP A 154 -9.31 11.08 9.10
C ASP A 154 -10.27 9.92 8.75
N GLY A 155 -10.25 9.46 7.50
CA GLY A 155 -11.14 8.42 6.99
C GLY A 155 -12.57 8.92 6.70
N ILE A 156 -12.80 10.23 6.72
CA ILE A 156 -14.08 10.88 6.42
C ILE A 156 -14.01 11.50 5.03
N GLU A 157 -13.01 12.35 4.80
CA GLU A 157 -12.82 13.06 3.55
C GLU A 157 -11.54 12.60 2.84
N LEU A 158 -11.62 12.55 1.51
CA LEU A 158 -10.46 12.32 0.66
C LEU A 158 -9.63 13.60 0.58
N LEU A 159 -8.37 13.54 0.98
CA LEU A 159 -7.45 14.67 0.84
C LEU A 159 -7.04 14.85 -0.63
N PRO A 160 -6.69 16.09 -1.04
CA PRO A 160 -6.23 16.35 -2.41
C PRO A 160 -5.01 15.52 -2.77
N PHE A 161 -4.97 15.04 -4.01
CA PHE A 161 -3.88 14.21 -4.51
C PHE A 161 -2.65 15.02 -4.94
N HIS A 162 -1.49 14.56 -4.54
CA HIS A 162 -0.21 15.08 -4.99
C HIS A 162 0.23 14.38 -6.29
N SER A 163 0.25 15.12 -7.39
CA SER A 163 0.51 14.60 -8.74
C SER A 163 1.93 14.06 -9.02
N PRO A 164 3.02 14.43 -8.31
CA PRO A 164 4.38 14.06 -8.72
C PRO A 164 4.59 12.55 -8.92
N PHE A 165 4.06 11.72 -8.05
CA PHE A 165 4.25 10.26 -8.08
C PHE A 165 3.56 9.56 -9.26
N PHE A 166 2.56 10.19 -9.87
CA PHE A 166 1.92 9.65 -11.08
C PHE A 166 2.85 9.61 -12.29
N LYS A 167 3.94 10.37 -12.23
CA LYS A 167 5.00 10.29 -13.25
C LYS A 167 5.62 8.89 -13.35
N ILE A 168 5.62 8.11 -12.27
CA ILE A 168 6.09 6.71 -12.29
C ILE A 168 5.34 5.89 -13.33
N ALA A 169 4.00 6.01 -13.39
CA ALA A 169 3.19 5.27 -14.36
C ALA A 169 3.49 5.70 -15.80
N ILE A 170 3.59 7.01 -16.04
CA ILE A 170 3.89 7.58 -17.35
C ILE A 170 5.28 7.11 -17.82
N ASP A 171 6.32 7.28 -17.00
CA ASP A 171 7.71 6.96 -17.35
C ASP A 171 7.94 5.43 -17.50
N SER A 172 7.13 4.61 -16.85
CA SER A 172 7.21 3.14 -16.96
C SER A 172 6.25 2.55 -18.01
N ASN A 173 5.48 3.38 -18.72
CA ASN A 173 4.41 2.95 -19.60
C ASN A 173 3.48 1.92 -18.92
N ALA A 174 2.99 2.27 -17.74
CA ALA A 174 2.10 1.44 -16.93
C ALA A 174 0.74 2.12 -16.76
N GLY A 175 -0.30 1.32 -16.57
CA GLY A 175 -1.62 1.82 -16.21
C GLY A 175 -1.67 2.29 -14.75
N ILE A 176 -2.78 2.90 -14.37
CA ILE A 176 -3.10 3.24 -12.99
C ILE A 176 -4.32 2.44 -12.56
N GLN A 177 -4.25 1.86 -11.37
CA GLN A 177 -5.35 1.16 -10.75
C GLN A 177 -5.82 1.92 -9.52
N PRO A 178 -6.88 2.73 -9.64
CA PRO A 178 -7.49 3.36 -8.48
C PRO A 178 -8.25 2.33 -7.65
N LEU A 179 -8.13 2.44 -6.32
CA LEU A 179 -8.87 1.66 -5.34
C LEU A 179 -9.52 2.62 -4.35
N ALA A 180 -10.74 2.33 -3.94
CA ALA A 180 -11.36 2.96 -2.79
C ALA A 180 -11.56 1.95 -1.69
N PHE A 181 -11.24 2.27 -0.44
CA PHE A 181 -11.47 1.35 0.67
C PHE A 181 -12.06 2.04 1.90
N ARG A 182 -12.79 1.24 2.66
CA ARG A 182 -13.49 1.69 3.87
C ARG A 182 -13.52 0.58 4.93
N TRP A 183 -13.23 0.95 6.16
CA TRP A 183 -13.53 0.11 7.32
C TRP A 183 -15.01 0.14 7.59
N THR A 184 -15.69 -0.99 7.45
CA THR A 184 -17.16 -1.06 7.54
C THR A 184 -17.66 -1.62 8.86
N HIS A 185 -16.95 -2.61 9.42
CA HIS A 185 -17.37 -3.26 10.67
C HIS A 185 -16.17 -3.49 11.60
N ALA A 186 -16.46 -3.43 12.91
CA ALA A 186 -15.55 -3.79 13.99
C ALA A 186 -16.30 -4.61 15.03
N ASN A 187 -15.80 -5.80 15.36
CA ASN A 187 -16.42 -6.72 16.34
C ASN A 187 -17.90 -7.03 16.07
N GLY A 188 -18.29 -7.11 14.79
CA GLY A 188 -19.67 -7.41 14.37
C GLY A 188 -20.59 -6.19 14.23
N HIS A 189 -20.15 -4.99 14.63
CA HIS A 189 -20.91 -3.75 14.53
C HIS A 189 -20.40 -2.86 13.42
N ALA A 190 -21.28 -2.08 12.80
CA ALA A 190 -20.90 -1.06 11.82
C ALA A 190 -19.98 -0.02 12.47
N VAL A 191 -18.94 0.41 11.75
CA VAL A 191 -18.00 1.44 12.23
C VAL A 191 -18.69 2.79 12.27
N SER A 192 -18.92 3.31 13.46
CA SER A 192 -19.45 4.67 13.65
C SER A 192 -18.42 5.75 13.33
N PRO A 193 -18.82 7.00 13.07
CA PRO A 193 -17.89 8.12 12.86
C PRO A 193 -16.84 8.25 13.98
N ALA A 194 -17.23 8.08 15.23
CA ALA A 194 -16.35 8.14 16.39
C ALA A 194 -15.32 6.99 16.41
N GLN A 195 -15.68 5.81 15.90
CA GLN A 195 -14.78 4.66 15.85
C GLN A 195 -13.80 4.72 14.67
N ARG A 196 -14.02 5.58 13.66
CA ARG A 196 -13.10 5.72 12.51
C ARG A 196 -11.68 6.04 12.96
N MET A 197 -11.53 6.85 14.00
CA MET A 197 -10.22 7.20 14.56
C MET A 197 -9.43 5.99 15.11
N THR A 198 -10.09 4.86 15.39
CA THR A 198 -9.39 3.62 15.77
C THR A 198 -8.61 3.03 14.59
N PHE A 199 -9.06 3.28 13.36
CA PHE A 199 -8.44 2.78 12.14
C PHE A 199 -7.49 3.78 11.49
N THR A 200 -7.65 5.06 11.79
CA THR A 200 -6.81 6.14 11.25
C THR A 200 -5.65 6.43 12.19
N TYR A 201 -4.45 6.58 11.64
CA TYR A 201 -3.28 6.99 12.41
C TYR A 201 -2.83 8.38 11.99
N LEU A 202 -3.06 9.33 12.89
CA LEU A 202 -2.54 10.69 12.76
C LEU A 202 -1.43 10.86 13.82
N VAL A 203 -0.24 11.23 13.38
CA VAL A 203 0.94 11.39 14.26
C VAL A 203 0.66 12.30 15.47
N LYS A 204 -0.21 13.29 15.29
CA LYS A 204 -0.61 14.22 16.36
C LYS A 204 -1.51 13.62 17.47
N HIS A 205 -2.02 12.39 17.26
CA HIS A 205 -2.99 11.76 18.18
C HIS A 205 -2.38 10.69 19.10
N GLY A 206 -1.06 10.64 19.26
CA GLY A 206 -0.42 9.80 20.26
C GLY A 206 0.58 8.76 19.73
N SER A 207 0.93 7.81 20.59
CA SER A 207 1.93 6.80 20.30
C SER A 207 1.43 5.79 19.26
N ILE A 208 2.25 5.48 18.27
CA ILE A 208 2.04 4.40 17.31
C ILE A 208 1.83 3.04 18.01
N VAL A 209 2.49 2.80 19.12
CA VAL A 209 2.39 1.57 19.90
C VAL A 209 0.98 1.44 20.51
N GLN A 210 0.46 2.54 21.07
CA GLN A 210 -0.89 2.56 21.62
C GLN A 210 -1.94 2.36 20.52
N HIS A 211 -1.78 3.03 19.38
CA HIS A 211 -2.66 2.86 18.23
C HIS A 211 -2.68 1.40 17.73
N LEU A 212 -1.51 0.80 17.54
CA LEU A 212 -1.40 -0.61 17.15
C LEU A 212 -2.03 -1.54 18.20
N SER A 213 -1.82 -1.29 19.48
CA SER A 213 -2.42 -2.09 20.56
C SER A 213 -3.94 -2.05 20.52
N ASN A 214 -4.53 -0.88 20.32
CA ASN A 214 -5.97 -0.70 20.20
C ASN A 214 -6.50 -1.45 18.95
N LEU A 215 -5.84 -1.27 17.81
CA LEU A 215 -6.23 -1.93 16.55
C LEU A 215 -6.13 -3.46 16.65
N LEU A 216 -5.07 -4.00 17.25
CA LEU A 216 -4.86 -5.43 17.47
C LEU A 216 -5.80 -6.01 18.53
N GLY A 217 -6.33 -5.18 19.41
CA GLY A 217 -7.31 -5.56 20.42
C GLY A 217 -8.71 -5.86 19.86
N LEU A 218 -9.06 -5.30 18.71
CA LEU A 218 -10.34 -5.59 18.04
C LEU A 218 -10.34 -7.02 17.50
N ARG A 219 -11.35 -7.83 17.86
CA ARG A 219 -11.41 -9.25 17.46
C ARG A 219 -11.52 -9.42 15.95
N GLN A 220 -12.45 -8.71 15.34
CA GLN A 220 -12.70 -8.76 13.90
C GLN A 220 -12.87 -7.35 13.34
N LYS A 221 -12.32 -7.13 12.18
CA LYS A 221 -12.43 -5.89 11.41
C LYS A 221 -12.77 -6.24 9.97
N VAL A 222 -13.71 -5.54 9.37
CA VAL A 222 -14.06 -5.74 7.96
C VAL A 222 -13.58 -4.52 7.18
N LEU A 223 -12.75 -4.78 6.20
CA LEU A 223 -12.26 -3.80 5.24
C LEU A 223 -12.80 -4.15 3.87
N VAL A 224 -13.61 -3.25 3.32
CA VAL A 224 -14.16 -3.38 1.97
C VAL A 224 -13.32 -2.56 1.01
N VAL A 225 -12.99 -3.14 -0.13
CA VAL A 225 -12.20 -2.49 -1.20
C VAL A 225 -12.98 -2.56 -2.50
N LYS A 226 -13.22 -1.42 -3.12
CA LYS A 226 -13.73 -1.32 -4.49
C LYS A 226 -12.55 -1.14 -5.44
N VAL A 227 -12.39 -2.08 -6.37
CA VAL A 227 -11.44 -1.97 -7.49
C VAL A 227 -12.13 -1.18 -8.58
N LEU A 228 -11.67 0.05 -8.82
CA LEU A 228 -12.32 0.98 -9.73
C LEU A 228 -11.83 0.76 -11.17
N LYS A 229 -12.45 1.47 -12.12
CA LYS A 229 -12.05 1.41 -13.53
C LYS A 229 -10.57 1.78 -13.67
N PRO A 230 -9.73 0.91 -14.24
CA PRO A 230 -8.33 1.24 -14.45
C PRO A 230 -8.19 2.31 -15.54
N ILE A 231 -7.15 3.13 -15.40
CA ILE A 231 -6.70 4.07 -16.42
C ILE A 231 -5.55 3.37 -17.15
N SER A 232 -5.74 3.00 -18.41
CA SER A 232 -4.72 2.25 -19.15
C SER A 232 -3.54 3.14 -19.57
N ALA A 233 -2.37 2.54 -19.76
CA ALA A 233 -1.21 3.25 -20.33
C ALA A 233 -1.52 3.77 -21.75
N GLN A 234 -2.31 3.02 -22.51
CA GLN A 234 -2.77 3.43 -23.84
C GLN A 234 -3.65 4.69 -23.76
N GLU A 235 -4.64 4.72 -22.86
CA GLU A 235 -5.51 5.89 -22.67
C GLU A 235 -4.69 7.13 -22.26
N ILE A 236 -3.69 6.96 -21.38
CA ILE A 236 -2.80 8.06 -20.97
C ILE A 236 -2.03 8.60 -22.19
N ALA A 237 -1.50 7.72 -23.02
CA ALA A 237 -0.73 8.10 -24.21
C ALA A 237 -1.61 8.75 -25.29
N GLU A 238 -2.76 8.16 -25.62
CA GLU A 238 -3.69 8.67 -26.65
C GLU A 238 -4.23 10.06 -26.31
N LYS A 239 -4.52 10.30 -25.01
CA LYS A 239 -5.00 11.60 -24.53
C LYS A 239 -3.87 12.57 -24.21
N ASN A 240 -2.61 12.14 -24.35
CA ASN A 240 -1.43 12.91 -23.97
C ASN A 240 -1.53 13.50 -22.55
N TRP A 241 -2.06 12.73 -21.61
CA TRP A 241 -2.29 13.17 -20.26
C TRP A 241 -1.00 13.40 -19.48
N THR A 242 -0.91 14.55 -18.88
CA THR A 242 0.15 14.86 -17.91
C THR A 242 -0.10 14.16 -16.57
N ARG A 243 0.93 14.14 -15.72
CA ARG A 243 0.79 13.62 -14.34
C ARG A 243 -0.32 14.30 -13.53
N LYS A 244 -0.65 15.57 -13.85
CA LYS A 244 -1.70 16.31 -13.14
C LYS A 244 -3.09 15.80 -13.54
N GLU A 245 -3.31 15.60 -14.83
CA GLU A 245 -4.59 15.09 -15.36
C GLU A 245 -4.84 13.66 -14.90
N VAL A 246 -3.82 12.80 -14.94
CA VAL A 246 -3.92 11.43 -14.43
C VAL A 246 -4.18 11.40 -12.93
N SER A 247 -3.56 12.30 -12.16
CA SER A 247 -3.80 12.46 -10.72
C SER A 247 -5.24 12.86 -10.45
N GLN A 248 -5.72 13.90 -11.16
CA GLN A 248 -7.09 14.40 -11.00
C GLN A 248 -8.11 13.32 -11.36
N ARG A 249 -7.93 12.63 -12.49
CA ARG A 249 -8.84 11.55 -12.89
C ARG A 249 -8.88 10.42 -11.85
N SER A 250 -7.73 10.07 -11.26
CA SER A 250 -7.68 9.06 -10.20
C SER A 250 -8.36 9.52 -8.91
N GLU A 251 -8.20 10.80 -8.55
CA GLU A 251 -8.87 11.42 -7.41
C GLU A 251 -10.38 11.41 -7.58
N ASP A 252 -10.88 11.83 -8.76
CA ASP A 252 -12.31 11.89 -9.06
C ASP A 252 -12.96 10.52 -8.92
N LEU A 253 -12.35 9.48 -9.52
CA LEU A 253 -12.84 8.10 -9.42
C LEU A 253 -12.93 7.61 -7.97
N ILE A 254 -11.93 7.90 -7.16
CA ILE A 254 -11.90 7.47 -5.76
C ILE A 254 -12.92 8.29 -4.94
N ARG A 255 -13.03 9.58 -5.18
CA ARG A 255 -13.98 10.47 -4.51
C ARG A 255 -15.43 10.07 -4.82
N GLU A 256 -15.75 9.81 -6.07
CA GLU A 256 -17.07 9.31 -6.49
C GLU A 256 -17.40 7.97 -5.81
N ALA A 257 -16.46 7.04 -5.79
CA ALA A 257 -16.65 5.74 -5.14
C ALA A 257 -16.81 5.83 -3.63
N LEU A 258 -16.15 6.80 -2.97
CA LEU A 258 -16.29 7.04 -1.53
C LEU A 258 -17.59 7.77 -1.20
N ALA A 259 -18.13 8.60 -2.09
CA ALA A 259 -19.41 9.28 -1.92
C ALA A 259 -20.61 8.34 -2.11
N ASP A 260 -20.45 7.34 -2.98
CA ASP A 260 -21.45 6.30 -3.18
C ASP A 260 -21.49 5.36 -1.97
N ASN A 261 -22.60 5.35 -1.23
CA ASN A 261 -22.79 4.53 -0.04
C ASN A 261 -23.22 3.09 -0.36
N THR A 262 -23.42 2.73 -1.61
CA THR A 262 -23.81 1.39 -2.02
C THR A 262 -22.63 0.42 -2.06
N GLY A 263 -22.83 -0.83 -1.68
CA GLY A 263 -21.81 -1.88 -1.80
C GLY A 263 -20.58 -1.74 -0.86
N TRP A 264 -20.77 -1.10 0.30
CA TRP A 264 -19.77 -1.07 1.37
C TRP A 264 -20.05 -2.08 2.47
#